data_1eb4e8b434cce1270ef2d9444aaaa86a
#
_entry.id   1eb4e8b434cce1270ef2d9444aaaa86a
#
_cell.length_a   1.000
_cell.length_b   1.000
_cell.length_c   1.000
_cell.angle_alpha   90.00
_cell.angle_beta   90.00
_cell.angle_gamma   90.00
#
_symmetry.space_group_name_H-M   'P 1'
#
loop_
_entity.id
_entity.type
_entity.pdbx_description
1 polymer ?
#
loop_
_entity_poly.entity_id
_entity_poly.type
_entity_poly.pdbx_seq_one_letter_code
_entity_poly.pdbx_strand_id
1 'polypeptide(L)'
;MKPSNNNIQPKEILKYINTDDLHQFIINYGAKHPEFMEKFMAHFSPKQVSAGKKDYAGSILNAFGSNTLSSGNRYRDYGDYGFDALSVAEDLKLLLDKAAYFIKHKNYEEAILICTAMIETIPGEWEPDFDYDGDVQVMYDEAIDTLQEMLEQKLLSPAQKEALFNWYSKEHKNEKHRYVGLNTDLKALEEFFADTPEMLDQNIKNIDERILSATDDYDRQRAAMDKIRLLQNTGFGKEAETVISQYLVFSDVRKLRVEKLLHEKQYEQAIDLIKDGIKIAVSNDHPGTASDWKDKLLDIYLLQKNTAKIISTAEDLFINGRDSRKYYPVLKKHITPAEWPVALQHLLTNMKDSGWGGVNDFKAEILIEHKMWEALFTLCKKANVESLEKYEKYLKPYYAKEIFDAYFNYAEKQALITDKQAYSNVGRVLKKMKGYEGGKEVVSKLLLKYRELYKRRKNMMGELKGV
;
A
#
# COMPACT_ATOMS: atom_id res chain seq x y z
N MET A 1 -27.70 -36.08 -42.95
CA MET A 1 -27.09 -34.77 -43.18
C MET A 1 -27.44 -33.87 -41.99
N LYS A 2 -26.45 -33.51 -41.15
CA LYS A 2 -26.64 -32.51 -40.06
C LYS A 2 -26.60 -31.13 -40.73
N PRO A 3 -27.43 -30.18 -40.34
CA PRO A 3 -27.38 -28.82 -40.88
C PRO A 3 -26.11 -28.15 -40.34
N SER A 4 -25.33 -27.56 -41.25
CA SER A 4 -24.17 -26.73 -40.97
C SER A 4 -24.62 -25.50 -40.16
N ASN A 5 -24.11 -25.36 -38.93
CA ASN A 5 -24.26 -24.18 -38.13
C ASN A 5 -23.47 -23.03 -38.80
N ASN A 6 -24.10 -22.28 -39.67
CA ASN A 6 -23.58 -21.01 -40.13
C ASN A 6 -23.67 -20.02 -38.96
N ASN A 7 -22.54 -19.77 -38.33
CA ASN A 7 -22.37 -18.78 -37.28
C ASN A 7 -22.40 -17.37 -37.89
N ILE A 8 -23.59 -16.96 -38.39
CA ILE A 8 -23.79 -15.60 -38.91
C ILE A 8 -23.73 -14.65 -37.73
N GLN A 9 -22.77 -13.72 -37.76
CA GLN A 9 -22.63 -12.73 -36.68
C GLN A 9 -23.87 -11.80 -36.64
N PRO A 10 -24.40 -11.48 -35.47
CA PRO A 10 -25.58 -10.60 -35.34
C PRO A 10 -25.46 -9.29 -36.11
N LYS A 11 -24.25 -8.73 -36.18
CA LYS A 11 -23.91 -7.51 -36.93
C LYS A 11 -24.12 -7.61 -38.42
N GLU A 12 -24.04 -8.80 -38.96
CA GLU A 12 -24.29 -9.04 -40.41
C GLU A 12 -25.78 -9.12 -40.69
N ILE A 13 -26.55 -9.77 -39.83
CA ILE A 13 -28.03 -9.86 -39.95
C ILE A 13 -28.64 -8.46 -39.87
N LEU A 14 -28.19 -7.63 -38.93
CA LEU A 14 -28.68 -6.27 -38.72
C LEU A 14 -28.59 -5.36 -39.96
N LYS A 15 -27.70 -5.68 -40.94
CA LYS A 15 -27.56 -4.93 -42.19
C LYS A 15 -28.74 -5.14 -43.16
N TYR A 16 -29.48 -6.23 -43.00
CA TYR A 16 -30.56 -6.63 -43.90
C TYR A 16 -31.95 -6.51 -43.28
N ILE A 17 -32.04 -6.15 -42.01
CA ILE A 17 -33.32 -5.95 -41.28
C ILE A 17 -33.75 -4.49 -41.43
N ASN A 18 -34.97 -4.23 -41.85
CA ASN A 18 -35.49 -2.88 -41.83
C ASN A 18 -35.80 -2.44 -40.36
N THR A 19 -35.84 -1.15 -40.16
CA THR A 19 -35.95 -0.56 -38.81
C THR A 19 -37.29 -0.93 -38.15
N ASP A 20 -38.38 -1.01 -38.93
CA ASP A 20 -39.70 -1.30 -38.39
C ASP A 20 -39.83 -2.77 -37.93
N ASP A 21 -39.26 -3.70 -38.69
CA ASP A 21 -39.23 -5.12 -38.30
C ASP A 21 -38.35 -5.32 -37.05
N LEU A 22 -37.24 -4.57 -36.93
CA LEU A 22 -36.41 -4.59 -35.73
C LEU A 22 -37.15 -4.02 -34.51
N HIS A 23 -37.84 -2.90 -34.66
CA HIS A 23 -38.66 -2.32 -33.58
C HIS A 23 -39.74 -3.29 -33.15
N GLN A 24 -40.45 -3.91 -34.08
CA GLN A 24 -41.51 -4.86 -33.78
C GLN A 24 -40.97 -6.11 -33.06
N PHE A 25 -39.77 -6.57 -33.46
CA PHE A 25 -39.11 -7.68 -32.79
C PHE A 25 -38.77 -7.32 -31.33
N ILE A 26 -38.16 -6.14 -31.10
CA ILE A 26 -37.78 -5.67 -29.75
C ILE A 26 -38.99 -5.58 -28.85
N ILE A 27 -40.10 -4.98 -29.31
CA ILE A 27 -41.35 -4.86 -28.55
C ILE A 27 -41.93 -6.24 -28.21
N ASN A 28 -42.01 -7.14 -29.21
CA ASN A 28 -42.58 -8.47 -29.03
C ASN A 28 -41.71 -9.37 -28.14
N TYR A 29 -40.41 -9.25 -28.25
CA TYR A 29 -39.43 -9.98 -27.42
C TYR A 29 -39.49 -9.46 -25.98
N GLY A 30 -39.43 -8.15 -25.81
CA GLY A 30 -39.47 -7.50 -24.49
C GLY A 30 -40.77 -7.79 -23.72
N ALA A 31 -41.90 -7.89 -24.42
CA ALA A 31 -43.20 -8.28 -23.80
C ALA A 31 -43.15 -9.69 -23.14
N LYS A 32 -42.29 -10.57 -23.65
CA LYS A 32 -42.12 -11.94 -23.15
C LYS A 32 -40.89 -12.10 -22.22
N HIS A 33 -40.00 -11.12 -22.17
CA HIS A 33 -38.75 -11.11 -21.44
C HIS A 33 -38.62 -9.79 -20.67
N PRO A 34 -39.22 -9.66 -19.47
CA PRO A 34 -39.19 -8.45 -18.67
C PRO A 34 -37.78 -7.97 -18.37
N GLU A 35 -36.85 -8.89 -18.08
CA GLU A 35 -35.45 -8.63 -17.82
C GLU A 35 -34.70 -8.00 -19.02
N PHE A 36 -35.08 -8.41 -20.25
CA PHE A 36 -34.55 -7.77 -21.45
C PHE A 36 -35.10 -6.36 -21.60
N MET A 37 -36.43 -6.19 -21.40
CA MET A 37 -37.06 -4.87 -21.53
C MET A 37 -36.51 -3.89 -20.50
N GLU A 38 -36.26 -4.34 -19.29
CA GLU A 38 -35.64 -3.52 -18.24
C GLU A 38 -34.24 -3.04 -18.65
N LYS A 39 -33.36 -3.93 -19.12
CA LYS A 39 -32.04 -3.58 -19.66
C LYS A 39 -32.13 -2.69 -20.92
N PHE A 40 -33.06 -2.98 -21.80
CA PHE A 40 -33.32 -2.16 -22.99
C PHE A 40 -33.81 -0.75 -22.62
N MET A 41 -34.77 -0.64 -21.70
CA MET A 41 -35.24 0.64 -21.20
C MET A 41 -34.17 1.38 -20.43
N ALA A 42 -33.39 0.71 -19.59
CA ALA A 42 -32.20 1.31 -18.92
C ALA A 42 -31.21 1.89 -19.92
N HIS A 43 -30.97 1.23 -21.03
CA HIS A 43 -30.02 1.67 -22.06
C HIS A 43 -30.59 2.78 -22.97
N PHE A 44 -31.87 2.74 -23.32
CA PHE A 44 -32.50 3.62 -24.33
C PHE A 44 -33.49 4.64 -23.81
N SER A 45 -34.02 4.51 -22.58
CA SER A 45 -35.02 5.39 -21.94
C SER A 45 -34.58 6.84 -21.65
N PRO A 46 -33.31 7.23 -21.84
CA PRO A 46 -32.84 8.55 -21.46
C PRO A 46 -33.37 9.71 -22.28
N LYS A 47 -34.12 9.48 -23.32
CA LYS A 47 -34.40 10.57 -24.27
C LYS A 47 -35.61 11.46 -23.94
N GLN A 48 -36.51 11.10 -23.04
CA GLN A 48 -37.75 11.84 -22.87
C GLN A 48 -38.40 11.94 -21.48
N VAL A 49 -37.91 11.25 -20.44
CA VAL A 49 -38.47 11.43 -19.10
C VAL A 49 -37.34 11.55 -18.11
N SER A 50 -37.16 12.75 -17.53
CA SER A 50 -36.40 12.95 -16.32
C SER A 50 -36.95 12.07 -15.23
N ALA A 51 -36.24 11.00 -14.86
CA ALA A 51 -36.55 10.25 -13.68
C ALA A 51 -36.05 11.09 -12.49
N GLY A 52 -36.91 11.34 -11.51
CA GLY A 52 -36.49 12.09 -10.34
C GLY A 52 -35.42 11.31 -9.54
N LYS A 53 -34.60 11.99 -8.73
CA LYS A 53 -33.58 11.37 -7.89
C LYS A 53 -34.14 10.20 -7.04
N LYS A 54 -35.40 10.27 -6.62
CA LYS A 54 -36.11 9.21 -5.89
C LYS A 54 -36.25 7.91 -6.70
N ASP A 55 -36.42 8.02 -8.01
CA ASP A 55 -36.57 6.85 -8.88
C ASP A 55 -35.23 6.15 -9.06
N TYR A 56 -34.13 6.91 -9.16
CA TYR A 56 -32.76 6.36 -9.18
C TYR A 56 -32.40 5.69 -7.85
N ALA A 57 -32.71 6.33 -6.73
CA ALA A 57 -32.55 5.72 -5.41
C ALA A 57 -33.37 4.42 -5.27
N GLY A 58 -34.62 4.42 -5.79
CA GLY A 58 -35.43 3.21 -5.84
C GLY A 58 -34.82 2.09 -6.67
N SER A 59 -34.20 2.41 -7.80
CA SER A 59 -33.51 1.42 -8.64
C SER A 59 -32.29 0.83 -7.91
N ILE A 60 -31.53 1.66 -7.17
CA ILE A 60 -30.39 1.22 -6.38
C ILE A 60 -30.84 0.29 -5.24
N LEU A 61 -31.87 0.69 -4.48
CA LEU A 61 -32.47 -0.14 -3.43
C LEU A 61 -32.94 -1.48 -3.96
N ASN A 62 -33.55 -1.49 -5.17
CA ASN A 62 -33.99 -2.71 -5.83
C ASN A 62 -32.80 -3.61 -6.21
N ALA A 63 -31.66 -3.05 -6.65
CA ALA A 63 -30.47 -3.83 -6.95
C ALA A 63 -29.99 -4.60 -5.71
N PHE A 64 -29.92 -3.97 -4.55
CA PHE A 64 -29.58 -4.64 -3.30
C PHE A 64 -30.68 -5.62 -2.85
N GLY A 65 -31.95 -5.25 -2.96
CA GLY A 65 -33.09 -6.10 -2.54
C GLY A 65 -33.33 -7.32 -3.42
N SER A 66 -33.11 -7.23 -4.74
CA SER A 66 -33.31 -8.34 -5.69
C SER A 66 -32.17 -9.35 -5.66
N ASN A 67 -30.96 -8.90 -5.26
CA ASN A 67 -29.75 -9.72 -5.22
C ASN A 67 -29.38 -10.18 -3.80
N THR A 68 -30.34 -10.14 -2.86
CA THR A 68 -30.14 -10.76 -1.54
C THR A 68 -30.01 -12.27 -1.68
N LEU A 69 -29.01 -12.85 -1.03
CA LEU A 69 -28.81 -14.29 -0.98
C LEU A 69 -29.98 -14.93 -0.21
N SER A 70 -30.99 -15.44 -0.93
CA SER A 70 -32.12 -16.12 -0.31
C SER A 70 -31.70 -17.47 0.27
N SER A 71 -32.08 -17.72 1.52
CA SER A 71 -31.81 -18.93 2.30
C SER A 71 -32.52 -20.18 1.75
N GLY A 72 -32.22 -20.55 0.50
CA GLY A 72 -32.87 -21.65 -0.22
C GLY A 72 -32.16 -23.02 -0.17
N ASN A 73 -31.01 -23.18 0.49
CA ASN A 73 -30.31 -24.46 0.58
C ASN A 73 -29.97 -24.84 2.03
N ARG A 74 -30.42 -26.00 2.46
CA ARG A 74 -30.41 -26.55 3.82
C ARG A 74 -29.01 -26.92 4.40
N TYR A 75 -27.93 -26.45 3.86
CA TYR A 75 -26.56 -26.69 4.32
C TYR A 75 -25.73 -25.39 4.27
N ARG A 76 -26.16 -24.38 5.05
CA ARG A 76 -25.30 -23.22 5.35
C ARG A 76 -25.29 -22.97 6.85
N ASP A 77 -24.14 -23.24 7.44
CA ASP A 77 -23.83 -22.94 8.82
C ASP A 77 -23.49 -21.44 8.93
N TYR A 78 -24.10 -20.77 9.90
CA TYR A 78 -23.82 -19.40 10.35
C TYR A 78 -23.86 -18.25 9.32
N GLY A 79 -25.03 -17.60 9.20
CA GLY A 79 -25.08 -16.16 8.97
C GLY A 79 -25.08 -15.65 7.53
N ASP A 80 -25.74 -16.31 6.59
CA ASP A 80 -25.87 -15.86 5.20
C ASP A 80 -27.03 -14.85 5.02
N TYR A 81 -26.91 -13.66 5.60
CA TYR A 81 -27.73 -12.49 5.32
C TYR A 81 -26.85 -11.45 4.62
N GLY A 82 -26.51 -11.67 3.36
CA GLY A 82 -25.75 -10.76 2.54
C GLY A 82 -26.40 -10.59 1.17
N PHE A 83 -25.78 -9.75 0.35
CA PHE A 83 -26.14 -9.58 -1.05
C PHE A 83 -25.05 -10.21 -1.94
N ASP A 84 -25.40 -10.51 -3.19
CA ASP A 84 -24.44 -10.90 -4.23
C ASP A 84 -23.80 -9.63 -4.79
N ALA A 85 -22.61 -9.28 -4.32
CA ALA A 85 -21.91 -8.04 -4.66
C ALA A 85 -21.73 -7.87 -6.18
N LEU A 86 -21.37 -8.94 -6.88
CA LEU A 86 -21.18 -8.90 -8.34
C LEU A 86 -22.49 -8.57 -9.06
N SER A 87 -23.59 -9.23 -8.70
CA SER A 87 -24.89 -8.97 -9.31
C SER A 87 -25.42 -7.57 -9.00
N VAL A 88 -25.19 -7.07 -7.78
CA VAL A 88 -25.50 -5.68 -7.41
C VAL A 88 -24.68 -4.71 -8.26
N ALA A 89 -23.38 -4.94 -8.39
CA ALA A 89 -22.49 -4.09 -9.19
C ALA A 89 -22.91 -4.08 -10.68
N GLU A 90 -23.32 -5.22 -11.26
CA GLU A 90 -23.85 -5.27 -12.63
C GLU A 90 -25.08 -4.39 -12.80
N ASP A 91 -26.01 -4.38 -11.86
CA ASP A 91 -27.21 -3.54 -11.89
C ASP A 91 -26.86 -2.05 -11.70
N LEU A 92 -25.94 -1.73 -10.77
CA LEU A 92 -25.41 -0.37 -10.57
C LEU A 92 -24.69 0.15 -11.80
N LYS A 93 -23.95 -0.70 -12.51
CA LYS A 93 -23.26 -0.35 -13.76
C LYS A 93 -24.23 0.15 -14.84
N LEU A 94 -25.43 -0.40 -14.91
CA LEU A 94 -26.44 0.10 -15.85
C LEU A 94 -26.82 1.57 -15.59
N LEU A 95 -26.81 2.01 -14.32
CA LEU A 95 -27.04 3.41 -13.96
C LEU A 95 -25.87 4.29 -14.37
N LEU A 96 -24.61 3.84 -14.17
CA LEU A 96 -23.43 4.56 -14.63
C LEU A 96 -23.36 4.66 -16.15
N ASP A 97 -23.67 3.60 -16.87
CA ASP A 97 -23.76 3.62 -18.33
C ASP A 97 -24.82 4.62 -18.81
N LYS A 98 -25.92 4.75 -18.06
CA LYS A 98 -26.96 5.75 -18.30
C LYS A 98 -26.45 7.17 -18.02
N ALA A 99 -25.69 7.38 -16.94
CA ALA A 99 -25.06 8.67 -16.64
C ALA A 99 -24.08 9.08 -17.76
N ALA A 100 -23.22 8.15 -18.20
CA ALA A 100 -22.31 8.36 -19.32
C ALA A 100 -23.04 8.72 -20.63
N TYR A 101 -24.17 8.05 -20.90
CA TYR A 101 -25.03 8.39 -22.03
C TYR A 101 -25.54 9.83 -21.92
N PHE A 102 -26.04 10.26 -20.75
CA PHE A 102 -26.52 11.63 -20.54
C PHE A 102 -25.41 12.67 -20.71
N ILE A 103 -24.22 12.40 -20.21
CA ILE A 103 -23.04 13.27 -20.41
C ILE A 103 -22.73 13.44 -21.90
N LYS A 104 -22.71 12.34 -22.67
CA LYS A 104 -22.49 12.36 -24.12
C LYS A 104 -23.54 13.22 -24.85
N HIS A 105 -24.76 13.27 -24.33
CA HIS A 105 -25.87 14.06 -24.90
C HIS A 105 -26.05 15.42 -24.24
N LYS A 106 -25.09 15.86 -23.41
CA LYS A 106 -25.06 17.15 -22.71
C LYS A 106 -26.23 17.36 -21.74
N ASN A 107 -26.82 16.29 -21.26
CA ASN A 107 -27.82 16.32 -20.18
C ASN A 107 -27.13 16.06 -18.84
N TYR A 108 -26.32 17.02 -18.41
CA TYR A 108 -25.51 16.90 -17.20
C TYR A 108 -26.35 16.84 -15.92
N GLU A 109 -27.55 17.43 -15.93
CA GLU A 109 -28.47 17.41 -14.79
C GLU A 109 -28.86 15.98 -14.41
N GLU A 110 -29.27 15.16 -15.40
CA GLU A 110 -29.60 13.76 -15.16
C GLU A 110 -28.39 12.92 -14.72
N ALA A 111 -27.21 13.17 -15.31
CA ALA A 111 -26.00 12.49 -14.87
C ALA A 111 -25.67 12.80 -13.40
N ILE A 112 -25.79 14.07 -12.98
CA ILE A 112 -25.62 14.47 -11.58
C ILE A 112 -26.64 13.77 -10.67
N LEU A 113 -27.91 13.70 -11.10
CA LEU A 113 -28.96 13.02 -10.30
C LEU A 113 -28.65 11.53 -10.08
N ILE A 114 -28.19 10.83 -11.11
CA ILE A 114 -27.80 9.41 -11.01
C ILE A 114 -26.62 9.26 -10.03
N CYS A 115 -25.50 9.95 -10.29
CA CYS A 115 -24.29 9.82 -9.47
C CYS A 115 -24.56 10.19 -8.01
N THR A 116 -25.27 11.32 -7.77
CA THR A 116 -25.62 11.73 -6.41
C THR A 116 -26.58 10.78 -5.72
N ALA A 117 -27.51 10.13 -6.45
CA ALA A 117 -28.36 9.08 -5.88
C ALA A 117 -27.56 7.84 -5.48
N MET A 118 -26.57 7.43 -6.30
CA MET A 118 -25.68 6.32 -5.96
C MET A 118 -24.87 6.62 -4.71
N ILE A 119 -24.24 7.80 -4.64
CA ILE A 119 -23.40 8.21 -3.51
C ILE A 119 -24.23 8.29 -2.21
N GLU A 120 -25.47 8.76 -2.25
CA GLU A 120 -26.35 8.85 -1.07
C GLU A 120 -26.89 7.49 -0.60
N THR A 121 -27.16 6.58 -1.55
CA THR A 121 -27.94 5.36 -1.26
C THR A 121 -27.03 4.19 -0.94
N ILE A 122 -25.95 3.98 -1.71
CA ILE A 122 -25.05 2.83 -1.54
C ILE A 122 -24.54 2.69 -0.10
N PRO A 123 -24.05 3.74 0.58
CA PRO A 123 -23.48 3.58 1.94
C PRO A 123 -24.50 3.13 3.00
N GLY A 124 -25.79 3.21 2.71
CA GLY A 124 -26.85 2.74 3.61
C GLY A 124 -27.19 1.26 3.45
N GLU A 125 -26.85 0.67 2.31
CA GLU A 125 -27.21 -0.69 1.93
C GLU A 125 -25.99 -1.60 1.79
N TRP A 126 -24.79 -1.00 1.64
CA TRP A 126 -23.53 -1.71 1.41
C TRP A 126 -22.91 -2.17 2.72
N GLU A 127 -22.58 -3.46 2.78
CA GLU A 127 -21.83 -4.07 3.87
C GLU A 127 -20.50 -4.57 3.32
N PRO A 128 -19.36 -3.95 3.71
CA PRO A 128 -18.02 -4.28 3.17
C PRO A 128 -17.63 -5.75 3.34
N ASP A 129 -18.13 -6.40 4.38
CA ASP A 129 -17.85 -7.82 4.68
C ASP A 129 -18.43 -8.80 3.64
N PHE A 130 -19.36 -8.34 2.79
CA PHE A 130 -19.93 -9.13 1.69
C PHE A 130 -19.44 -8.72 0.31
N ASP A 131 -18.55 -7.71 0.23
CA ASP A 131 -17.96 -7.18 -1.01
C ASP A 131 -16.43 -7.45 -1.03
N TYR A 132 -16.05 -8.72 -0.97
CA TYR A 132 -14.64 -9.14 -0.87
C TYR A 132 -13.77 -8.67 -2.04
N ASP A 133 -14.32 -8.62 -3.24
CA ASP A 133 -13.62 -8.20 -4.46
C ASP A 133 -13.76 -6.69 -4.71
N GLY A 134 -14.58 -5.97 -3.92
CA GLY A 134 -14.79 -4.53 -4.02
C GLY A 134 -15.66 -4.11 -5.20
N ASP A 135 -16.51 -5.00 -5.72
CA ASP A 135 -17.29 -4.75 -6.92
C ASP A 135 -18.28 -3.57 -6.74
N VAL A 136 -18.97 -3.51 -5.59
CA VAL A 136 -19.89 -2.41 -5.27
C VAL A 136 -19.14 -1.13 -4.95
N GLN A 137 -17.98 -1.24 -4.26
CA GLN A 137 -17.11 -0.10 -4.00
C GLN A 137 -16.66 0.56 -5.30
N VAL A 138 -16.26 -0.21 -6.29
CA VAL A 138 -15.86 0.32 -7.61
C VAL A 138 -17.00 1.12 -8.25
N MET A 139 -18.26 0.68 -8.13
CA MET A 139 -19.41 1.43 -8.66
C MET A 139 -19.63 2.75 -7.92
N TYR A 140 -19.40 2.77 -6.62
CA TYR A 140 -19.43 4.00 -5.83
C TYR A 140 -18.34 4.98 -6.27
N ASP A 141 -17.12 4.49 -6.41
CA ASP A 141 -15.97 5.29 -6.84
C ASP A 141 -16.17 5.82 -8.27
N GLU A 142 -16.65 5.00 -9.22
CA GLU A 142 -16.99 5.44 -10.57
C GLU A 142 -18.06 6.55 -10.60
N ALA A 143 -18.99 6.56 -9.64
CA ALA A 143 -19.98 7.64 -9.54
C ALA A 143 -19.31 8.97 -9.12
N ILE A 144 -18.35 8.93 -8.19
CA ILE A 144 -17.55 10.10 -7.79
C ILE A 144 -16.68 10.56 -8.94
N ASP A 145 -15.95 9.65 -9.59
CA ASP A 145 -15.07 9.94 -10.73
C ASP A 145 -15.86 10.59 -11.87
N THR A 146 -17.08 10.15 -12.12
CA THR A 146 -17.98 10.74 -13.13
C THR A 146 -18.31 12.20 -12.80
N LEU A 147 -18.59 12.53 -11.53
CA LEU A 147 -18.81 13.92 -11.10
C LEU A 147 -17.53 14.75 -11.20
N GLN A 148 -16.40 14.17 -10.81
CA GLN A 148 -15.09 14.77 -10.89
C GLN A 148 -14.73 15.13 -12.34
N GLU A 149 -14.87 14.19 -13.27
CA GLU A 149 -14.61 14.42 -14.69
C GLU A 149 -15.46 15.57 -15.26
N MET A 150 -16.74 15.64 -14.90
CA MET A 150 -17.61 16.75 -15.33
C MET A 150 -17.12 18.11 -14.79
N LEU A 151 -16.59 18.16 -13.57
CA LEU A 151 -16.02 19.35 -12.96
C LEU A 151 -14.69 19.74 -13.62
N GLU A 152 -13.79 18.77 -13.81
CA GLU A 152 -12.48 18.98 -14.47
C GLU A 152 -12.62 19.51 -15.88
N GLN A 153 -13.52 18.91 -16.65
CA GLN A 153 -13.78 19.30 -18.05
C GLN A 153 -14.62 20.57 -18.15
N LYS A 154 -15.03 21.17 -17.01
CA LYS A 154 -15.85 22.38 -16.94
C LYS A 154 -17.15 22.27 -17.75
N LEU A 155 -17.79 21.11 -17.67
CA LEU A 155 -19.02 20.82 -18.43
C LEU A 155 -20.26 21.44 -17.78
N LEU A 156 -20.21 21.73 -16.48
CA LEU A 156 -21.34 22.22 -15.71
C LEU A 156 -21.52 23.74 -15.84
N SER A 157 -22.75 24.17 -15.95
CA SER A 157 -23.08 25.60 -15.80
C SER A 157 -22.84 26.05 -14.35
N PRO A 158 -22.64 27.37 -14.11
CA PRO A 158 -22.47 27.89 -12.75
C PRO A 158 -23.58 27.45 -11.78
N ALA A 159 -24.83 27.43 -12.23
CA ALA A 159 -25.97 27.01 -11.40
C ALA A 159 -25.93 25.51 -11.06
N GLN A 160 -25.54 24.65 -12.00
CA GLN A 160 -25.37 23.21 -11.76
C GLN A 160 -24.22 22.95 -10.81
N LYS A 161 -23.09 23.66 -10.96
CA LYS A 161 -21.95 23.57 -10.06
C LYS A 161 -22.31 24.02 -8.65
N GLU A 162 -23.04 25.10 -8.51
CA GLU A 162 -23.53 25.60 -7.21
C GLU A 162 -24.50 24.60 -6.56
N ALA A 163 -25.43 24.02 -7.32
CA ALA A 163 -26.33 22.99 -6.82
C ALA A 163 -25.57 21.73 -6.35
N LEU A 164 -24.56 21.30 -7.10
CA LEU A 164 -23.69 20.17 -6.73
C LEU A 164 -22.85 20.50 -5.49
N PHE A 165 -22.33 21.71 -5.37
CA PHE A 165 -21.63 22.17 -4.17
C PHE A 165 -22.52 22.16 -2.94
N ASN A 166 -23.77 22.68 -3.07
CA ASN A 166 -24.74 22.67 -1.96
C ASN A 166 -25.11 21.27 -1.52
N TRP A 167 -25.18 20.32 -2.46
CA TRP A 167 -25.35 18.91 -2.18
C TRP A 167 -24.12 18.33 -1.47
N TYR A 168 -22.91 18.53 -2.01
CA TYR A 168 -21.64 18.07 -1.44
C TYR A 168 -21.48 18.56 0.01
N SER A 169 -21.75 19.84 0.26
CA SER A 169 -21.62 20.47 1.60
C SER A 169 -22.49 19.83 2.68
N LYS A 170 -23.54 19.10 2.30
CA LYS A 170 -24.38 18.33 3.21
C LYS A 170 -23.92 16.88 3.28
N GLU A 171 -23.67 16.27 2.11
CA GLU A 171 -23.45 14.84 2.01
C GLU A 171 -22.11 14.41 2.58
N HIS A 172 -21.04 15.20 2.43
CA HIS A 172 -19.72 14.87 3.02
C HIS A 172 -19.72 14.80 4.56
N LYS A 173 -20.73 15.36 5.22
CA LYS A 173 -20.94 15.30 6.68
C LYS A 173 -21.80 14.10 7.11
N ASN A 174 -22.35 13.35 6.16
CA ASN A 174 -23.19 12.21 6.44
C ASN A 174 -22.36 11.06 7.04
N GLU A 175 -22.67 10.67 8.28
CA GLU A 175 -21.92 9.65 9.02
C GLU A 175 -21.98 8.27 8.36
N LYS A 176 -22.96 8.00 7.49
CA LYS A 176 -23.02 6.73 6.74
C LYS A 176 -21.75 6.47 5.95
N HIS A 177 -21.19 7.48 5.27
CA HIS A 177 -19.93 7.34 4.52
C HIS A 177 -18.75 6.98 5.44
N ARG A 178 -18.73 7.57 6.62
CA ARG A 178 -17.67 7.30 7.60
C ARG A 178 -17.75 5.89 8.17
N TYR A 179 -18.97 5.43 8.43
CA TYR A 179 -19.20 4.10 8.99
C TYR A 179 -18.66 2.99 8.08
N VAL A 180 -18.85 3.12 6.78
CA VAL A 180 -18.38 2.16 5.78
C VAL A 180 -17.00 2.50 5.17
N GLY A 181 -16.34 3.56 5.62
CA GLY A 181 -14.99 3.92 5.16
C GLY A 181 -14.92 4.73 3.86
N LEU A 182 -16.06 5.11 3.26
CA LEU A 182 -16.16 5.82 1.97
C LEU A 182 -16.02 7.35 2.05
N ASN A 183 -15.79 7.91 3.23
CA ASN A 183 -15.75 9.38 3.43
C ASN A 183 -14.52 10.06 2.79
N THR A 184 -13.47 9.31 2.47
CA THR A 184 -12.26 9.86 1.85
C THR A 184 -12.43 10.15 0.37
N ASP A 185 -13.18 9.34 -0.33
CA ASP A 185 -13.31 9.40 -1.79
C ASP A 185 -14.19 10.58 -2.19
N LEU A 186 -15.28 10.82 -1.46
CA LEU A 186 -16.14 11.98 -1.68
C LEU A 186 -15.40 13.34 -1.53
N LYS A 187 -14.33 13.39 -0.70
CA LYS A 187 -13.50 14.59 -0.54
C LYS A 187 -12.74 14.99 -1.80
N ALA A 188 -12.56 14.08 -2.76
CA ALA A 188 -11.91 14.40 -4.04
C ALA A 188 -12.64 15.53 -4.80
N LEU A 189 -13.94 15.70 -4.55
CA LEU A 189 -14.73 16.77 -5.16
C LEU A 189 -14.47 18.15 -4.54
N GLU A 190 -13.90 18.22 -3.33
CA GLU A 190 -13.76 19.50 -2.56
C GLU A 190 -12.91 20.53 -3.30
N GLU A 191 -11.85 20.08 -3.97
CA GLU A 191 -10.91 20.98 -4.66
C GLU A 191 -11.52 21.72 -5.87
N PHE A 192 -12.63 21.20 -6.41
CA PHE A 192 -13.33 21.82 -7.55
C PHE A 192 -14.32 22.90 -7.15
N PHE A 193 -14.59 23.06 -5.86
CA PHE A 193 -15.58 24.02 -5.34
C PHE A 193 -14.92 25.25 -4.71
N ALA A 194 -14.24 26.04 -5.53
CA ALA A 194 -13.57 27.27 -5.09
C ALA A 194 -13.72 28.43 -6.09
N ASP A 195 -14.66 28.35 -7.02
CA ASP A 195 -14.82 29.33 -8.10
C ASP A 195 -15.43 30.66 -7.62
N THR A 196 -16.19 30.63 -6.54
CA THR A 196 -16.78 31.85 -5.96
C THR A 196 -16.25 32.07 -4.55
N PRO A 197 -16.21 33.35 -4.08
CA PRO A 197 -15.82 33.64 -2.69
C PRO A 197 -16.66 32.85 -1.67
N GLU A 198 -17.95 32.70 -1.94
CA GLU A 198 -18.88 31.97 -1.05
C GLU A 198 -18.54 30.48 -0.93
N MET A 199 -18.23 29.83 -2.06
CA MET A 199 -17.78 28.44 -2.11
C MET A 199 -16.48 28.26 -1.35
N LEU A 200 -15.51 29.14 -1.60
CA LEU A 200 -14.21 29.10 -0.94
C LEU A 200 -14.34 29.31 0.57
N ASP A 201 -15.09 30.31 1.02
CA ASP A 201 -15.34 30.58 2.43
C ASP A 201 -16.01 29.39 3.13
N GLN A 202 -16.98 28.74 2.46
CA GLN A 202 -17.65 27.58 3.03
C GLN A 202 -16.71 26.37 3.13
N ASN A 203 -15.87 26.14 2.10
CA ASN A 203 -14.88 25.06 2.16
C ASN A 203 -13.84 25.30 3.25
N ILE A 204 -13.33 26.53 3.39
CA ILE A 204 -12.42 26.89 4.48
C ILE A 204 -13.08 26.59 5.84
N LYS A 205 -14.35 26.97 6.04
CA LYS A 205 -15.08 26.66 7.27
C LYS A 205 -15.23 25.17 7.51
N ASN A 206 -15.58 24.39 6.48
CA ASN A 206 -15.68 22.93 6.59
C ASN A 206 -14.34 22.30 6.99
N ILE A 207 -13.24 22.78 6.42
CA ILE A 207 -11.90 22.31 6.78
C ILE A 207 -11.54 22.72 8.20
N ASP A 208 -11.86 23.95 8.61
CA ASP A 208 -11.62 24.42 10.00
C ASP A 208 -12.40 23.61 11.02
N GLU A 209 -13.67 23.26 10.73
CA GLU A 209 -14.47 22.34 11.54
C GLU A 209 -13.78 20.95 11.65
N ARG A 210 -13.23 20.41 10.56
CA ARG A 210 -12.47 19.15 10.57
C ARG A 210 -11.20 19.23 11.42
N ILE A 211 -10.46 20.34 11.33
CA ILE A 211 -9.26 20.58 12.16
C ILE A 211 -9.63 20.60 13.65
N LEU A 212 -10.73 21.27 14.00
CA LEU A 212 -11.18 21.41 15.38
C LEU A 212 -11.77 20.11 15.95
N SER A 213 -12.49 19.35 15.15
CA SER A 213 -13.13 18.09 15.55
C SER A 213 -12.19 16.88 15.48
N ALA A 214 -11.00 17.01 14.88
CA ALA A 214 -10.04 15.93 14.78
C ALA A 214 -9.62 15.38 16.15
N THR A 215 -9.81 14.09 16.35
CA THR A 215 -9.51 13.41 17.62
C THR A 215 -8.04 13.04 17.76
N ASP A 216 -7.33 12.95 16.65
CA ASP A 216 -5.90 12.63 16.60
C ASP A 216 -5.11 13.60 15.73
N ASP A 217 -3.80 13.53 15.82
CA ASP A 217 -2.88 14.41 15.10
C ASP A 217 -2.78 14.08 13.62
N TYR A 218 -3.07 12.85 13.21
CA TYR A 218 -3.05 12.44 11.81
C TYR A 218 -4.18 13.11 11.03
N ASP A 219 -5.40 13.03 11.54
CA ASP A 219 -6.57 13.68 10.93
C ASP A 219 -6.42 15.20 10.92
N ARG A 220 -5.88 15.77 12.03
CA ARG A 220 -5.62 17.21 12.11
C ARG A 220 -4.59 17.69 11.11
N GLN A 221 -3.47 16.94 10.95
CA GLN A 221 -2.45 17.22 9.94
C GLN A 221 -3.03 17.16 8.53
N ARG A 222 -3.84 16.14 8.23
CA ARG A 222 -4.47 15.96 6.92
C ARG A 222 -5.38 17.14 6.59
N ALA A 223 -6.24 17.54 7.52
CA ALA A 223 -7.13 18.68 7.32
C ALA A 223 -6.35 20.01 7.16
N ALA A 224 -5.26 20.22 7.92
CA ALA A 224 -4.39 21.38 7.73
C ALA A 224 -3.74 21.39 6.34
N MET A 225 -3.29 20.25 5.84
CA MET A 225 -2.74 20.11 4.49
C MET A 225 -3.78 20.42 3.41
N ASP A 226 -5.03 19.97 3.59
CA ASP A 226 -6.14 20.29 2.66
C ASP A 226 -6.38 21.81 2.61
N LYS A 227 -6.39 22.49 3.78
CA LYS A 227 -6.52 23.95 3.85
C LYS A 227 -5.38 24.67 3.13
N ILE A 228 -4.15 24.25 3.36
CA ILE A 228 -2.98 24.85 2.71
C ILE A 228 -3.09 24.69 1.19
N ARG A 229 -3.43 23.51 0.70
CA ARG A 229 -3.58 23.21 -0.72
C ARG A 229 -4.68 24.06 -1.36
N LEU A 230 -5.84 24.12 -0.71
CA LEU A 230 -6.97 24.95 -1.18
C LEU A 230 -6.56 26.41 -1.31
N LEU A 231 -5.94 27.01 -0.28
CA LEU A 231 -5.50 28.39 -0.29
C LEU A 231 -4.42 28.67 -1.34
N GLN A 232 -3.48 27.73 -1.56
CA GLN A 232 -2.46 27.86 -2.59
C GLN A 232 -3.07 27.82 -4.00
N ASN A 233 -3.97 26.89 -4.27
CA ASN A 233 -4.62 26.70 -5.58
C ASN A 233 -5.55 27.87 -5.94
N THR A 234 -6.10 28.56 -4.94
CA THR A 234 -7.02 29.71 -5.13
C THR A 234 -6.35 31.07 -5.07
N GLY A 235 -5.01 31.10 -4.95
CA GLY A 235 -4.24 32.34 -5.00
C GLY A 235 -4.07 33.06 -3.66
N PHE A 236 -4.55 32.47 -2.55
CA PHE A 236 -4.42 33.02 -1.18
C PHE A 236 -3.11 32.54 -0.52
N GLY A 237 -1.99 32.77 -1.21
CA GLY A 237 -0.68 32.27 -0.78
C GLY A 237 -0.21 32.84 0.57
N LYS A 238 -0.61 34.07 0.95
CA LYS A 238 -0.26 34.65 2.26
C LYS A 238 -0.98 33.95 3.41
N GLU A 239 -2.25 33.67 3.20
CA GLU A 239 -3.09 32.94 4.14
C GLU A 239 -2.58 31.49 4.29
N ALA A 240 -2.19 30.85 3.18
CA ALA A 240 -1.55 29.53 3.21
C ALA A 240 -0.26 29.54 4.05
N GLU A 241 0.59 30.57 3.92
CA GLU A 241 1.80 30.71 4.75
C GLU A 241 1.47 30.87 6.24
N THR A 242 0.38 31.54 6.56
CA THR A 242 -0.08 31.66 7.96
C THR A 242 -0.48 30.30 8.51
N VAL A 243 -1.24 29.52 7.74
CA VAL A 243 -1.63 28.14 8.12
C VAL A 243 -0.41 27.24 8.25
N ILE A 244 0.55 27.29 7.31
CA ILE A 244 1.81 26.54 7.38
C ILE A 244 2.52 26.88 8.70
N SER A 245 2.64 28.18 9.02
CA SER A 245 3.34 28.62 10.25
C SER A 245 2.65 28.13 11.53
N GLN A 246 1.33 28.07 11.55
CA GLN A 246 0.52 27.61 12.67
C GLN A 246 0.68 26.10 12.93
N TYR A 247 0.82 25.32 11.86
CA TYR A 247 0.81 23.85 11.93
C TYR A 247 2.19 23.21 11.66
N LEU A 248 3.29 23.93 11.88
CA LEU A 248 4.67 23.41 11.73
C LEU A 248 4.99 22.24 12.68
N VAL A 249 4.18 21.99 13.70
CA VAL A 249 4.31 20.81 14.56
C VAL A 249 4.15 19.52 13.75
N PHE A 250 3.32 19.54 12.73
CA PHE A 250 3.08 18.38 11.87
C PHE A 250 4.17 18.18 10.81
N SER A 251 4.59 16.92 10.66
CA SER A 251 5.71 16.55 9.79
C SER A 251 5.49 16.99 8.34
N ASP A 252 4.30 16.75 7.76
CA ASP A 252 4.06 17.04 6.34
C ASP A 252 3.94 18.54 6.07
N VAL A 253 3.35 19.30 6.99
CA VAL A 253 3.33 20.77 6.89
C VAL A 253 4.75 21.32 6.99
N ARG A 254 5.57 20.79 7.90
CA ARG A 254 6.99 21.18 8.03
C ARG A 254 7.77 20.85 6.77
N LYS A 255 7.52 19.70 6.11
CA LYS A 255 8.16 19.35 4.84
C LYS A 255 7.92 20.40 3.78
N LEU A 256 6.68 20.87 3.62
CA LEU A 256 6.36 21.94 2.66
C LEU A 256 7.19 23.20 2.92
N ARG A 257 7.30 23.61 4.19
CA ARG A 257 8.10 24.79 4.54
C ARG A 257 9.58 24.60 4.27
N VAL A 258 10.13 23.43 4.61
CA VAL A 258 11.53 23.06 4.33
C VAL A 258 11.80 23.08 2.83
N GLU A 259 10.93 22.47 2.02
CA GLU A 259 11.10 22.44 0.56
C GLU A 259 11.09 23.85 -0.05
N LYS A 260 10.21 24.72 0.42
CA LYS A 260 10.20 26.13 0.01
C LYS A 260 11.51 26.84 0.38
N LEU A 261 12.00 26.67 1.62
CA LEU A 261 13.27 27.26 2.07
C LEU A 261 14.47 26.75 1.24
N LEU A 262 14.47 25.47 0.87
CA LEU A 262 15.50 24.89 0.01
C LEU A 262 15.45 25.47 -1.41
N HIS A 263 14.25 25.63 -1.97
CA HIS A 263 14.09 26.27 -3.27
C HIS A 263 14.58 27.73 -3.25
N GLU A 264 14.31 28.45 -2.16
CA GLU A 264 14.77 29.82 -1.92
C GLU A 264 16.25 29.88 -1.50
N LYS A 265 16.96 28.72 -1.40
CA LYS A 265 18.35 28.61 -0.94
C LYS A 265 18.60 29.13 0.47
N GLN A 266 17.60 29.17 1.29
CA GLN A 266 17.66 29.59 2.70
C GLN A 266 18.07 28.41 3.59
N TYR A 267 19.27 27.85 3.35
CA TYR A 267 19.71 26.59 3.95
C TYR A 267 19.75 26.61 5.48
N GLU A 268 20.20 27.69 6.12
CA GLU A 268 20.29 27.75 7.59
C GLU A 268 18.92 27.68 8.23
N GLN A 269 17.91 28.38 7.69
CA GLN A 269 16.54 28.30 8.19
C GLN A 269 15.95 26.91 7.97
N ALA A 270 16.22 26.27 6.83
CA ALA A 270 15.83 24.90 6.58
C ALA A 270 16.46 23.91 7.57
N ILE A 271 17.75 24.09 7.87
CA ILE A 271 18.48 23.26 8.86
C ILE A 271 17.85 23.39 10.24
N ASP A 272 17.53 24.60 10.69
CA ASP A 272 16.95 24.80 12.00
C ASP A 272 15.57 24.16 12.10
N LEU A 273 14.74 24.34 11.06
CA LEU A 273 13.41 23.74 10.99
C LEU A 273 13.47 22.19 10.97
N ILE A 274 14.44 21.62 10.26
CA ILE A 274 14.68 20.17 10.25
C ILE A 274 15.12 19.67 11.63
N LYS A 275 16.04 20.37 12.29
CA LYS A 275 16.49 20.00 13.65
C LYS A 275 15.35 20.00 14.66
N ASP A 276 14.43 20.96 14.54
CA ASP A 276 13.23 20.96 15.38
C ASP A 276 12.29 19.80 15.05
N GLY A 277 12.19 19.44 13.76
CA GLY A 277 11.49 18.22 13.33
C GLY A 277 12.07 16.96 13.93
N ILE A 278 13.40 16.84 13.97
CA ILE A 278 14.10 15.72 14.63
C ILE A 278 13.75 15.66 16.12
N LYS A 279 13.83 16.80 16.83
CA LYS A 279 13.50 16.85 18.26
C LYS A 279 12.06 16.39 18.54
N ILE A 280 11.10 16.89 17.76
CA ILE A 280 9.68 16.51 17.91
C ILE A 280 9.48 15.01 17.61
N ALA A 281 10.09 14.50 16.53
CA ALA A 281 9.98 13.10 16.19
C ALA A 281 10.57 12.18 17.28
N VAL A 282 11.69 12.58 17.88
CA VAL A 282 12.32 11.85 18.99
C VAL A 282 11.45 11.90 20.24
N SER A 283 10.90 13.08 20.60
CA SER A 283 10.03 13.23 21.78
C SER A 283 8.74 12.42 21.69
N ASN A 284 8.26 12.17 20.47
CA ASN A 284 7.05 11.40 20.20
C ASN A 284 7.32 9.91 19.93
N ASP A 285 8.55 9.43 20.14
CA ASP A 285 8.97 8.05 19.85
C ASP A 285 8.72 7.62 18.38
N HIS A 286 8.99 8.54 17.45
CA HIS A 286 8.90 8.31 16.02
C HIS A 286 10.29 8.24 15.35
N PRO A 287 11.09 7.18 15.61
CA PRO A 287 12.48 7.09 15.14
C PRO A 287 12.61 7.08 13.61
N GLY A 288 11.58 6.57 12.92
CA GLY A 288 11.51 6.60 11.47
C GLY A 288 11.45 8.01 10.91
N THR A 289 10.55 8.85 11.44
CA THR A 289 10.42 10.26 11.04
C THR A 289 11.68 11.04 11.39
N ALA A 290 12.31 10.75 12.54
CA ALA A 290 13.59 11.37 12.90
C ALA A 290 14.71 11.01 11.90
N SER A 291 14.74 9.76 11.43
CA SER A 291 15.69 9.31 10.41
C SER A 291 15.45 10.01 9.06
N ASP A 292 14.19 10.17 8.64
CA ASP A 292 13.83 10.87 7.40
C ASP A 292 14.26 12.35 7.44
N TRP A 293 14.11 13.01 8.58
CA TRP A 293 14.60 14.37 8.79
C TRP A 293 16.14 14.47 8.75
N LYS A 294 16.85 13.49 9.36
CA LYS A 294 18.32 13.43 9.29
C LYS A 294 18.82 13.19 7.87
N ASP A 295 18.09 12.41 7.06
CA ASP A 295 18.39 12.26 5.63
C ASP A 295 18.36 13.60 4.90
N LYS A 296 17.28 14.36 5.05
CA LYS A 296 17.17 15.72 4.46
C LYS A 296 18.30 16.65 4.96
N LEU A 297 18.69 16.52 6.22
CA LEU A 297 19.79 17.28 6.79
C LEU A 297 21.13 16.90 6.12
N LEU A 298 21.35 15.61 5.89
CA LEU A 298 22.55 15.11 5.18
C LEU A 298 22.61 15.67 3.76
N ASP A 299 21.50 15.69 3.04
CA ASP A 299 21.42 16.25 1.68
C ASP A 299 21.84 17.72 1.65
N ILE A 300 21.39 18.53 2.63
CA ILE A 300 21.80 19.93 2.73
C ILE A 300 23.30 20.04 3.00
N TYR A 301 23.84 19.24 3.92
CA TYR A 301 25.28 19.27 4.23
C TYR A 301 26.14 18.82 3.05
N LEU A 302 25.65 17.89 2.24
CA LEU A 302 26.31 17.49 0.97
C LEU A 302 26.32 18.65 -0.03
N LEU A 303 25.21 19.39 -0.16
CA LEU A 303 25.15 20.60 -1.01
C LEU A 303 26.12 21.69 -0.52
N GLN A 304 26.20 21.89 0.80
CA GLN A 304 27.12 22.84 1.44
C GLN A 304 28.58 22.36 1.45
N LYS A 305 28.85 21.10 1.09
CA LYS A 305 30.19 20.46 1.17
C LYS A 305 30.80 20.53 2.58
N ASN A 306 29.96 20.46 3.61
CA ASN A 306 30.42 20.53 5.01
C ASN A 306 30.84 19.14 5.50
N THR A 307 32.10 18.78 5.25
CA THR A 307 32.62 17.44 5.52
C THR A 307 32.41 16.96 6.96
N ALA A 308 32.62 17.80 7.97
CA ALA A 308 32.44 17.42 9.36
C ALA A 308 30.97 17.05 9.68
N LYS A 309 30.01 17.85 9.20
CA LYS A 309 28.59 17.60 9.39
C LYS A 309 28.09 16.42 8.53
N ILE A 310 28.64 16.23 7.32
CA ILE A 310 28.36 15.06 6.48
C ILE A 310 28.74 13.79 7.23
N ILE A 311 29.97 13.70 7.75
CA ILE A 311 30.47 12.52 8.45
C ILE A 311 29.58 12.25 9.69
N SER A 312 29.39 13.24 10.57
CA SER A 312 28.63 13.02 11.81
C SER A 312 27.17 12.61 11.57
N THR A 313 26.52 13.19 10.54
CA THR A 313 25.11 12.85 10.22
C THR A 313 25.00 11.49 9.54
N ALA A 314 25.90 11.19 8.59
CA ALA A 314 25.94 9.90 7.91
C ALA A 314 26.29 8.76 8.87
N GLU A 315 27.17 8.99 9.87
CA GLU A 315 27.50 8.04 10.91
C GLU A 315 26.29 7.72 11.81
N ASP A 316 25.58 8.74 12.26
CA ASP A 316 24.39 8.53 13.06
C ASP A 316 23.30 7.77 12.25
N LEU A 317 23.12 8.10 10.98
CA LEU A 317 22.20 7.39 10.09
C LEU A 317 22.65 5.96 9.78
N PHE A 318 23.94 5.71 9.68
CA PHE A 318 24.52 4.38 9.50
C PHE A 318 24.22 3.47 10.71
N ILE A 319 24.37 4.01 11.92
CA ILE A 319 24.22 3.26 13.17
C ILE A 319 22.74 3.12 13.56
N ASN A 320 21.99 4.19 13.47
CA ASN A 320 20.62 4.31 14.00
C ASN A 320 19.53 4.38 12.95
N GLY A 321 19.89 4.58 11.67
CA GLY A 321 18.95 4.66 10.57
C GLY A 321 18.40 3.30 10.12
N ARG A 322 17.51 3.33 9.12
CA ARG A 322 16.87 2.12 8.58
C ARG A 322 17.74 1.35 7.58
N ASP A 323 18.65 2.03 6.89
CA ASP A 323 19.45 1.45 5.80
C ASP A 323 20.91 1.90 5.87
N SER A 324 21.72 1.15 6.63
CA SER A 324 23.15 1.41 6.75
C SER A 324 23.89 1.34 5.41
N ARG A 325 23.39 0.58 4.42
CA ARG A 325 24.00 0.44 3.09
C ARG A 325 24.06 1.77 2.35
N LYS A 326 23.04 2.61 2.52
CA LYS A 326 22.95 3.93 1.88
C LYS A 326 24.08 4.87 2.32
N TYR A 327 24.44 4.81 3.58
CA TYR A 327 25.38 5.79 4.18
C TYR A 327 26.85 5.34 4.18
N TYR A 328 27.12 4.06 4.05
CA TYR A 328 28.48 3.53 4.00
C TYR A 328 29.36 4.16 2.89
N PRO A 329 28.89 4.27 1.63
CA PRO A 329 29.64 4.94 0.57
C PRO A 329 29.91 6.43 0.85
N VAL A 330 28.95 7.11 1.50
CA VAL A 330 29.07 8.52 1.88
C VAL A 330 30.21 8.67 2.89
N LEU A 331 30.22 7.84 3.94
CA LEU A 331 31.28 7.83 4.95
C LEU A 331 32.65 7.51 4.32
N LYS A 332 32.72 6.46 3.52
CA LYS A 332 33.97 6.03 2.84
C LYS A 332 34.52 7.11 1.92
N LYS A 333 33.66 7.95 1.32
CA LYS A 333 34.07 9.05 0.45
C LYS A 333 34.61 10.28 1.24
N HIS A 334 34.07 10.53 2.42
CA HIS A 334 34.33 11.79 3.14
C HIS A 334 35.32 11.64 4.29
N ILE A 335 35.53 10.43 4.83
CA ILE A 335 36.54 10.14 5.84
C ILE A 335 37.86 9.91 5.13
N THR A 336 38.94 10.49 5.67
CA THR A 336 40.28 10.34 5.07
C THR A 336 40.80 8.89 5.17
N PRO A 337 41.66 8.43 4.26
CA PRO A 337 42.21 7.08 4.34
C PRO A 337 42.97 6.80 5.65
N ALA A 338 43.55 7.83 6.27
CA ALA A 338 44.26 7.69 7.55
C ALA A 338 43.31 7.46 8.73
N GLU A 339 42.13 8.09 8.71
CA GLU A 339 41.11 7.98 9.76
C GLU A 339 40.16 6.78 9.55
N TRP A 340 40.08 6.29 8.32
CA TRP A 340 39.10 5.24 7.93
C TRP A 340 39.22 3.98 8.80
N PRO A 341 40.36 3.41 9.16
CA PRO A 341 40.42 2.19 9.97
C PRO A 341 39.77 2.35 11.34
N VAL A 342 39.94 3.51 11.98
CA VAL A 342 39.39 3.81 13.30
C VAL A 342 37.88 4.03 13.17
N ALA A 343 37.44 4.79 12.18
CA ALA A 343 36.04 5.01 11.89
C ALA A 343 35.32 3.70 11.56
N LEU A 344 35.90 2.85 10.71
CA LEU A 344 35.34 1.56 10.35
C LEU A 344 35.15 0.66 11.58
N GLN A 345 36.13 0.61 12.47
CA GLN A 345 36.03 -0.16 13.71
C GLN A 345 34.86 0.35 14.59
N HIS A 346 34.73 1.68 14.71
CA HIS A 346 33.63 2.31 15.43
C HIS A 346 32.26 1.97 14.81
N LEU A 347 32.13 2.09 13.48
CA LEU A 347 30.89 1.76 12.75
C LEU A 347 30.51 0.30 12.96
N LEU A 348 31.42 -0.66 12.78
CA LEU A 348 31.20 -2.08 12.95
C LEU A 348 30.79 -2.47 14.38
N THR A 349 31.42 -1.78 15.38
CA THR A 349 31.11 -2.04 16.80
C THR A 349 29.71 -1.61 17.17
N ASN A 350 29.24 -0.46 16.62
CA ASN A 350 27.92 0.11 16.94
C ASN A 350 26.82 -0.35 15.99
N MET A 351 27.15 -1.05 14.90
CA MET A 351 26.18 -1.59 13.97
C MET A 351 25.36 -2.70 14.64
N LYS A 352 24.04 -2.57 14.62
CA LYS A 352 23.11 -3.54 15.21
C LYS A 352 23.24 -4.91 14.56
N ASP A 353 23.27 -5.96 15.38
CA ASP A 353 23.17 -7.32 14.91
C ASP A 353 21.75 -7.61 14.39
N SER A 354 21.58 -8.68 13.58
CA SER A 354 20.27 -9.09 13.10
C SER A 354 19.38 -9.54 14.27
N GLY A 355 18.16 -8.99 14.37
CA GLY A 355 17.22 -9.30 15.45
C GLY A 355 16.66 -10.73 15.43
N TRP A 356 16.97 -11.54 14.40
CA TRP A 356 16.45 -12.90 14.19
C TRP A 356 17.52 -13.98 14.44
N GLY A 357 18.57 -13.69 15.20
CA GLY A 357 19.61 -14.66 15.57
C GLY A 357 20.57 -15.05 14.45
N GLY A 358 20.49 -14.40 13.29
CA GLY A 358 21.43 -14.53 12.18
C GLY A 358 22.51 -13.44 12.18
N VAL A 359 23.44 -13.53 11.23
CA VAL A 359 24.44 -12.50 10.97
C VAL A 359 23.79 -11.36 10.19
N ASN A 360 24.11 -10.12 10.56
CA ASN A 360 23.81 -8.98 9.71
C ASN A 360 24.67 -9.09 8.43
N ASP A 361 24.01 -9.38 7.30
CA ASP A 361 24.69 -9.66 6.04
C ASP A 361 25.56 -8.49 5.56
N PHE A 362 25.10 -7.26 5.77
CA PHE A 362 25.86 -6.09 5.37
C PHE A 362 27.11 -5.91 6.23
N LYS A 363 27.02 -6.20 7.53
CA LYS A 363 28.19 -6.23 8.41
C LYS A 363 29.22 -7.27 7.93
N ALA A 364 28.73 -8.47 7.55
CA ALA A 364 29.60 -9.51 7.00
C ALA A 364 30.25 -9.09 5.67
N GLU A 365 29.51 -8.43 4.78
CA GLU A 365 30.04 -7.91 3.52
C GLU A 365 31.18 -6.91 3.76
N ILE A 366 31.02 -5.97 4.70
CA ILE A 366 32.06 -5.02 5.07
C ILE A 366 33.29 -5.75 5.63
N LEU A 367 33.10 -6.74 6.50
CA LEU A 367 34.17 -7.54 7.05
C LEU A 367 34.95 -8.31 5.96
N ILE A 368 34.24 -8.83 4.95
CA ILE A 368 34.86 -9.50 3.80
C ILE A 368 35.62 -8.50 2.93
N GLU A 369 35.03 -7.34 2.63
CA GLU A 369 35.67 -6.27 1.85
C GLU A 369 37.02 -5.87 2.45
N HIS A 370 37.07 -5.76 3.78
CA HIS A 370 38.27 -5.37 4.50
C HIS A 370 39.12 -6.54 4.98
N LYS A 371 38.82 -7.79 4.58
CA LYS A 371 39.57 -9.00 4.94
C LYS A 371 39.68 -9.22 6.45
N MET A 372 38.69 -8.81 7.21
CA MET A 372 38.67 -8.92 8.68
C MET A 372 38.13 -10.32 9.09
N TRP A 373 38.93 -11.36 8.78
CA TRP A 373 38.50 -12.75 8.90
C TRP A 373 38.18 -13.19 10.32
N GLU A 374 38.97 -12.73 11.30
CA GLU A 374 38.75 -13.03 12.71
C GLU A 374 37.40 -12.46 13.22
N ALA A 375 37.13 -11.21 12.86
CA ALA A 375 35.83 -10.58 13.21
C ALA A 375 34.67 -11.27 12.54
N LEU A 376 34.79 -11.65 11.26
CA LEU A 376 33.77 -12.40 10.52
C LEU A 376 33.51 -13.78 11.15
N PHE A 377 34.58 -14.50 11.48
CA PHE A 377 34.48 -15.80 12.14
C PHE A 377 33.80 -15.69 13.50
N THR A 378 34.18 -14.71 14.31
CA THR A 378 33.60 -14.44 15.63
C THR A 378 32.11 -14.11 15.51
N LEU A 379 31.76 -13.27 14.52
CA LEU A 379 30.37 -12.89 14.23
C LEU A 379 29.51 -14.11 13.84
N CYS A 380 30.01 -14.96 12.94
CA CYS A 380 29.30 -16.16 12.50
C CYS A 380 29.18 -17.20 13.61
N LYS A 381 30.25 -17.43 14.39
CA LYS A 381 30.27 -18.38 15.50
C LYS A 381 29.29 -18.01 16.61
N LYS A 382 29.16 -16.70 16.89
CA LYS A 382 28.21 -16.19 17.89
C LYS A 382 26.74 -16.36 17.43
N ALA A 383 26.49 -16.28 16.13
CA ALA A 383 25.16 -16.40 15.57
C ALA A 383 24.69 -17.87 15.53
N ASN A 384 25.10 -18.62 14.53
CA ASN A 384 24.69 -20.03 14.35
C ASN A 384 25.56 -20.73 13.31
N VAL A 385 25.32 -22.04 13.14
CA VAL A 385 26.07 -22.88 12.19
C VAL A 385 25.73 -22.53 10.74
N GLU A 386 24.52 -22.16 10.47
CA GLU A 386 24.06 -21.71 9.14
C GLU A 386 24.82 -20.48 8.66
N SER A 387 25.15 -19.57 9.58
CA SER A 387 25.99 -18.40 9.30
C SER A 387 27.42 -18.81 8.97
N LEU A 388 28.01 -19.77 9.70
CA LEU A 388 29.32 -20.34 9.33
C LEU A 388 29.29 -21.00 7.95
N GLU A 389 28.23 -21.72 7.61
CA GLU A 389 28.05 -22.34 6.30
C GLU A 389 27.96 -21.32 5.16
N LYS A 390 27.24 -20.20 5.39
CA LYS A 390 27.04 -19.14 4.41
C LYS A 390 28.38 -18.48 4.01
N TYR A 391 29.25 -18.28 5.00
CA TYR A 391 30.53 -17.60 4.81
C TYR A 391 31.75 -18.54 4.80
N GLU A 392 31.53 -19.88 4.80
CA GLU A 392 32.54 -20.93 4.85
C GLU A 392 33.69 -20.72 3.84
N LYS A 393 33.34 -20.36 2.59
CA LYS A 393 34.33 -20.15 1.52
C LYS A 393 35.37 -19.10 1.84
N TYR A 394 35.05 -18.10 2.66
CA TYR A 394 35.97 -17.05 3.08
C TYR A 394 36.73 -17.42 4.35
N LEU A 395 36.11 -18.21 5.24
CA LEU A 395 36.59 -18.53 6.57
C LEU A 395 37.44 -19.82 6.60
N LYS A 396 37.11 -20.81 5.78
CA LYS A 396 37.77 -22.13 5.76
C LYS A 396 39.31 -22.07 5.57
N PRO A 397 39.91 -21.16 4.77
CA PRO A 397 41.34 -21.05 4.64
C PRO A 397 42.07 -20.72 5.95
N TYR A 398 41.36 -20.13 6.91
CA TYR A 398 41.97 -19.64 8.17
C TYR A 398 41.46 -20.39 9.40
N TYR A 399 40.23 -20.92 9.37
CA TYR A 399 39.53 -21.49 10.53
C TYR A 399 38.93 -22.89 10.24
N ALA A 400 39.61 -23.68 9.39
CA ALA A 400 39.08 -25.00 8.98
C ALA A 400 38.78 -25.92 10.16
N LYS A 401 39.69 -25.97 11.14
CA LYS A 401 39.50 -26.81 12.33
C LYS A 401 38.33 -26.37 13.19
N GLU A 402 38.24 -25.07 13.47
CA GLU A 402 37.20 -24.51 14.32
C GLU A 402 35.81 -24.65 13.70
N ILE A 403 35.71 -24.50 12.37
CA ILE A 403 34.48 -24.71 11.62
C ILE A 403 34.09 -26.20 11.68
N PHE A 404 35.05 -27.08 11.47
CA PHE A 404 34.81 -28.52 11.59
C PHE A 404 34.32 -28.91 12.97
N ASP A 405 34.95 -28.39 14.04
CA ASP A 405 34.54 -28.63 15.43
C ASP A 405 33.14 -28.07 15.70
N ALA A 406 32.77 -26.92 15.13
CA ALA A 406 31.42 -26.36 15.22
C ALA A 406 30.40 -27.27 14.52
N TYR A 407 30.71 -27.79 13.36
CA TYR A 407 29.86 -28.75 12.65
C TYR A 407 29.69 -30.04 13.40
N PHE A 408 30.78 -30.56 13.95
CA PHE A 408 30.75 -31.78 14.78
C PHE A 408 29.81 -31.60 15.99
N ASN A 409 30.00 -30.53 16.75
CA ASN A 409 29.19 -30.26 17.94
C ASN A 409 27.71 -30.00 17.58
N TYR A 410 27.46 -29.36 16.45
CA TYR A 410 26.09 -29.12 15.94
C TYR A 410 25.43 -30.45 15.55
N ALA A 411 26.13 -31.35 14.84
CA ALA A 411 25.62 -32.64 14.46
C ALA A 411 25.28 -33.50 15.69
N GLU A 412 26.14 -33.52 16.71
CA GLU A 412 25.89 -34.23 17.98
C GLU A 412 24.63 -33.67 18.68
N LYS A 413 24.47 -32.37 18.77
CA LYS A 413 23.29 -31.72 19.37
C LYS A 413 22.01 -32.02 18.59
N GLN A 414 22.04 -31.89 17.26
CA GLN A 414 20.88 -32.15 16.43
C GLN A 414 20.47 -33.63 16.43
N ALA A 415 21.41 -34.54 16.54
CA ALA A 415 21.13 -35.99 16.63
C ALA A 415 20.33 -36.38 17.88
N LEU A 416 20.37 -35.61 18.95
CA LEU A 416 19.56 -35.82 20.14
C LEU A 416 18.09 -35.48 19.95
N ILE A 417 17.78 -34.52 19.05
CA ILE A 417 16.44 -34.00 18.83
C ILE A 417 15.64 -34.98 17.96
N THR A 418 14.38 -35.23 18.35
CA THR A 418 13.49 -36.16 17.62
C THR A 418 12.55 -35.37 16.71
N ASP A 419 13.12 -34.80 15.66
CA ASP A 419 12.41 -33.97 14.68
C ASP A 419 13.00 -34.17 13.27
N LYS A 420 12.15 -34.10 12.23
CA LYS A 420 12.55 -34.31 10.83
C LYS A 420 13.58 -33.27 10.37
N GLN A 421 13.43 -32.02 10.78
CA GLN A 421 14.35 -30.94 10.42
C GLN A 421 15.72 -31.15 11.07
N ALA A 422 15.76 -31.57 12.34
CA ALA A 422 17.01 -31.90 13.03
C ALA A 422 17.77 -33.03 12.34
N TYR A 423 17.06 -34.06 11.85
CA TYR A 423 17.69 -35.14 11.11
C TYR A 423 18.28 -34.70 9.77
N SER A 424 17.55 -33.85 9.05
CA SER A 424 18.03 -33.26 7.79
C SER A 424 19.29 -32.38 8.04
N ASN A 425 19.28 -31.63 9.14
CA ASN A 425 20.44 -30.83 9.57
C ASN A 425 21.67 -31.71 9.85
N VAL A 426 21.48 -32.82 10.53
CA VAL A 426 22.58 -33.80 10.75
C VAL A 426 23.14 -34.28 9.41
N GLY A 427 22.29 -34.74 8.49
CA GLY A 427 22.72 -35.20 7.16
C GLY A 427 23.50 -34.17 6.38
N ARG A 428 23.00 -32.93 6.38
CA ARG A 428 23.59 -31.78 5.70
C ARG A 428 24.98 -31.46 6.23
N VAL A 429 25.12 -31.34 7.54
CA VAL A 429 26.40 -30.98 8.17
C VAL A 429 27.43 -32.09 8.05
N LEU A 430 27.05 -33.35 8.19
CA LEU A 430 27.95 -34.49 7.99
C LEU A 430 28.50 -34.54 6.54
N LYS A 431 27.66 -34.23 5.54
CA LYS A 431 28.14 -34.08 4.14
C LYS A 431 29.23 -33.02 4.01
N LYS A 432 29.04 -31.88 4.64
CA LYS A 432 30.03 -30.79 4.63
C LYS A 432 31.33 -31.19 5.33
N MET A 433 31.24 -31.87 6.46
CA MET A 433 32.40 -32.35 7.22
C MET A 433 33.30 -33.25 6.40
N LYS A 434 32.79 -34.05 5.46
CA LYS A 434 33.61 -34.89 4.56
C LYS A 434 34.57 -34.12 3.68
N GLY A 435 34.30 -32.80 3.44
CA GLY A 435 35.15 -31.92 2.68
C GLY A 435 36.32 -31.33 3.47
N TYR A 436 36.52 -31.74 4.71
CA TYR A 436 37.64 -31.34 5.57
C TYR A 436 38.67 -32.44 5.71
N GLU A 437 39.89 -32.07 6.07
CA GLU A 437 40.98 -33.04 6.33
C GLU A 437 40.59 -33.98 7.45
N GLY A 438 40.76 -35.28 7.26
CA GLY A 438 40.31 -36.34 8.22
C GLY A 438 38.78 -36.45 8.37
N GLY A 439 37.99 -35.60 7.71
CA GLY A 439 36.55 -35.52 7.87
C GLY A 439 35.79 -36.78 7.46
N LYS A 440 36.21 -37.48 6.42
CA LYS A 440 35.63 -38.75 5.98
C LYS A 440 35.69 -39.84 7.08
N GLU A 441 36.80 -39.93 7.78
CA GLU A 441 37.02 -40.93 8.86
C GLU A 441 36.13 -40.60 10.07
N VAL A 442 36.09 -39.34 10.48
CA VAL A 442 35.26 -38.89 11.60
C VAL A 442 33.77 -39.09 11.27
N VAL A 443 33.32 -38.71 10.08
CA VAL A 443 31.94 -38.91 9.65
C VAL A 443 31.58 -40.38 9.61
N SER A 444 32.48 -41.25 9.13
CA SER A 444 32.23 -42.73 9.14
C SER A 444 32.03 -43.26 10.55
N LYS A 445 32.82 -42.80 11.53
CA LYS A 445 32.63 -43.17 12.95
C LYS A 445 31.31 -42.64 13.50
N LEU A 446 30.93 -41.41 13.19
CA LEU A 446 29.66 -40.83 13.60
C LEU A 446 28.45 -41.58 12.99
N LEU A 447 28.54 -41.95 11.73
CA LEU A 447 27.50 -42.72 11.05
C LEU A 447 27.29 -44.11 11.72
N LEU A 448 28.38 -44.81 12.08
CA LEU A 448 28.28 -46.05 12.82
C LEU A 448 27.61 -45.84 14.17
N LYS A 449 28.08 -44.88 14.96
CA LYS A 449 27.53 -44.45 16.24
C LYS A 449 26.01 -44.17 16.14
N TYR A 450 25.60 -43.33 15.18
CA TYR A 450 24.20 -42.93 15.05
C TYR A 450 23.30 -44.08 14.56
N ARG A 451 23.80 -44.95 13.68
CA ARG A 451 23.07 -46.16 13.24
C ARG A 451 22.84 -47.14 14.36
N GLU A 452 23.76 -47.24 15.30
CA GLU A 452 23.61 -48.10 16.49
C GLU A 452 22.64 -47.48 17.51
N LEU A 453 22.89 -46.22 17.92
CA LEU A 453 22.11 -45.53 18.94
C LEU A 453 20.67 -45.23 18.53
N TYR A 454 20.46 -44.85 17.25
CA TYR A 454 19.18 -44.34 16.76
C TYR A 454 18.51 -45.27 15.75
N LYS A 455 18.82 -46.58 15.73
CA LYS A 455 18.28 -47.58 14.78
C LYS A 455 16.75 -47.60 14.66
N ARG A 456 16.04 -47.20 15.71
CA ARG A 456 14.55 -47.14 15.73
C ARG A 456 13.98 -45.89 15.09
N ARG A 457 14.80 -44.85 14.81
CA ARG A 457 14.36 -43.58 14.22
C ARG A 457 14.43 -43.66 12.68
N LYS A 458 13.37 -44.21 12.05
CA LYS A 458 13.34 -44.49 10.60
C LYS A 458 13.70 -43.28 9.73
N ASN A 459 13.18 -42.09 10.04
CA ASN A 459 13.47 -40.87 9.28
C ASN A 459 14.95 -40.47 9.37
N MET A 460 15.55 -40.54 10.57
CA MET A 460 16.98 -40.29 10.74
C MET A 460 17.82 -41.30 9.94
N MET A 461 17.44 -42.57 9.96
CA MET A 461 18.16 -43.60 9.18
C MET A 461 18.05 -43.34 7.67
N GLY A 462 16.93 -42.76 7.21
CA GLY A 462 16.76 -42.31 5.82
C GLY A 462 17.76 -41.21 5.44
N GLU A 463 17.84 -40.17 6.25
CA GLU A 463 18.79 -39.04 6.03
C GLU A 463 20.25 -39.50 6.03
N LEU A 464 20.61 -40.42 6.95
CA LEU A 464 21.97 -40.97 7.07
C LEU A 464 22.38 -41.91 5.92
N LYS A 465 21.44 -42.45 5.13
CA LYS A 465 21.77 -43.21 3.91
C LYS A 465 22.33 -42.33 2.80
N GLY A 466 21.92 -41.07 2.77
CA GLY A 466 22.39 -40.10 1.79
C GLY A 466 23.71 -39.42 2.15
N VAL A 467 24.28 -39.68 3.30
CA VAL A 467 25.57 -39.19 3.78
C VAL A 467 26.65 -40.23 3.48
#